data_3968f715c37ca29216e45b0354af83aa
#
_entry.id   3968f715c37ca29216e45b0354af83aa
#
_cell.length_a   1.000
_cell.length_b   1.000
_cell.length_c   1.000
_cell.angle_alpha   90.00
_cell.angle_beta   90.00
_cell.angle_gamma   90.00
#
_symmetry.space_group_name_H-M   'P 1'
#
loop_
_entity.id
_entity.type
_entity.pdbx_description
1 polymer ?
#
loop_
_entity_poly.entity_id
_entity_poly.type
_entity_poly.pdbx_seq_one_letter_code
_entity_poly.pdbx_strand_id
1 'polypeptide(L)'
;ESAKAMTEAIAKESGLEVSKPKRVKRQYDWEKVTSEGVVVLPTGMLHLNELTALFNVLPVDLSFVDKEDIVRFFSGGERIFPRAKSVIGRRVIDCHPPKSMAVVEKILEDFKSGTRDQADFWIDLHRFNKKIYIRYFAMRDEETGEYLGCLEVSQDITSIQNLVGE
;
A
#
# COMPACT_ATOMS: atom_id res chain seq x y z
N GLU A 1 -17.37 15.70 11.92
CA GLU A 1 -18.29 14.61 12.32
C GLU A 1 -17.58 13.29 12.16
N SER A 2 -17.51 12.49 13.24
CA SER A 2 -16.68 11.29 13.27
C SER A 2 -17.31 10.16 12.45
N ALA A 3 -16.49 9.30 11.83
CA ALA A 3 -16.92 8.12 11.09
C ALA A 3 -17.92 7.23 11.86
N LYS A 4 -17.88 7.29 13.19
CA LYS A 4 -18.81 6.61 14.09
C LYS A 4 -20.24 7.16 14.01
N ALA A 5 -20.39 8.49 13.94
CA ALA A 5 -21.72 9.14 13.82
C ALA A 5 -22.37 8.83 12.46
N MET A 6 -21.57 8.73 11.42
CA MET A 6 -22.03 8.39 10.07
C MET A 6 -22.50 6.93 9.98
N THR A 7 -21.78 5.99 10.61
CA THR A 7 -22.17 4.57 10.67
C THR A 7 -23.44 4.37 11.48
N GLU A 8 -23.61 5.09 12.58
CA GLU A 8 -24.83 5.02 13.42
C GLU A 8 -26.06 5.63 12.71
N ALA A 9 -25.86 6.67 11.88
CA ALA A 9 -26.93 7.27 11.07
C ALA A 9 -27.44 6.31 9.97
N ILE A 10 -26.51 5.68 9.24
CA ILE A 10 -26.82 4.71 8.17
C ILE A 10 -27.55 3.47 8.75
N ALA A 11 -27.10 2.97 9.90
CA ALA A 11 -27.73 1.82 10.57
C ALA A 11 -29.19 2.14 11.02
N LYS A 12 -29.42 3.37 11.46
CA LYS A 12 -30.75 3.81 11.90
C LYS A 12 -31.74 3.95 10.74
N GLU A 13 -31.28 4.36 9.56
CA GLU A 13 -32.12 4.47 8.35
C GLU A 13 -32.42 3.10 7.72
N SER A 14 -31.49 2.15 7.80
CA SER A 14 -31.66 0.81 7.20
C SER A 14 -32.35 -0.22 8.07
N GLY A 15 -32.68 0.13 9.34
CA GLY A 15 -33.33 -0.80 10.28
C GLY A 15 -32.43 -1.98 10.71
N LEU A 16 -31.14 -1.91 10.41
CA LEU A 16 -30.15 -2.90 10.82
C LEU A 16 -29.73 -2.66 12.27
N GLU A 17 -30.01 -3.64 13.15
CA GLU A 17 -29.39 -3.66 14.48
C GLU A 17 -27.88 -3.80 14.32
N VAL A 18 -27.14 -2.72 14.58
CA VAL A 18 -25.69 -2.76 14.72
C VAL A 18 -25.39 -3.50 16.01
N SER A 19 -25.27 -4.82 15.94
CA SER A 19 -24.72 -5.58 17.06
C SER A 19 -23.28 -5.09 17.28
N LYS A 20 -23.02 -4.49 18.46
CA LYS A 20 -21.66 -4.14 18.85
C LYS A 20 -20.79 -5.38 18.68
N PRO A 21 -19.71 -5.32 17.88
CA PRO A 21 -18.83 -6.47 17.71
C PRO A 21 -18.41 -6.93 19.12
N LYS A 22 -18.71 -8.19 19.46
CA LYS A 22 -18.20 -8.79 20.69
C LYS A 22 -16.68 -8.69 20.62
N ARG A 23 -16.09 -7.77 21.39
CA ARG A 23 -14.64 -7.70 21.56
C ARG A 23 -14.20 -9.04 22.15
N VAL A 24 -13.76 -9.95 21.32
CA VAL A 24 -12.98 -11.10 21.75
C VAL A 24 -11.68 -10.50 22.30
N LYS A 25 -11.56 -10.40 23.63
CA LYS A 25 -10.30 -10.12 24.27
C LYS A 25 -9.39 -11.31 23.97
N ARG A 26 -8.63 -11.25 22.87
CA ARG A 26 -7.53 -12.17 22.68
C ARG A 26 -6.49 -11.78 23.72
N GLN A 27 -6.24 -12.65 24.66
CA GLN A 27 -5.18 -12.47 25.64
C GLN A 27 -3.88 -12.90 24.95
N TYR A 28 -3.01 -11.92 24.65
CA TYR A 28 -1.74 -12.16 24.00
C TYR A 28 -0.64 -12.21 25.05
N ASP A 29 0.20 -13.22 24.97
CA ASP A 29 1.49 -13.26 25.62
C ASP A 29 2.49 -12.49 24.74
N TRP A 30 2.75 -11.25 25.09
CA TRP A 30 3.57 -10.32 24.29
C TRP A 30 5.00 -10.80 24.05
N GLU A 31 5.60 -11.56 25.00
CA GLU A 31 6.94 -12.13 24.81
C GLU A 31 6.93 -13.22 23.75
N LYS A 32 5.88 -14.04 23.75
CA LYS A 32 5.70 -15.11 22.78
C LYS A 32 5.32 -14.60 21.39
N VAL A 33 4.53 -13.51 21.35
CA VAL A 33 4.06 -12.85 20.12
C VAL A 33 5.22 -12.39 19.27
N THR A 34 6.26 -11.74 19.83
CA THR A 34 7.43 -11.30 19.08
C THR A 34 8.28 -12.43 18.54
N SER A 35 8.32 -13.57 19.23
CA SER A 35 9.09 -14.76 18.80
C SER A 35 8.37 -15.58 17.72
N GLU A 36 7.06 -15.46 17.60
CA GLU A 36 6.22 -16.20 16.64
C GLU A 36 5.90 -15.40 15.36
N GLY A 37 6.56 -14.27 15.12
CA GLY A 37 6.39 -13.49 13.90
C GLY A 37 5.04 -12.78 13.80
N VAL A 38 4.63 -12.12 14.86
CA VAL A 38 3.44 -11.25 14.91
C VAL A 38 3.87 -9.79 14.79
N VAL A 39 3.14 -9.02 13.99
CA VAL A 39 3.29 -7.57 13.88
C VAL A 39 2.18 -6.92 14.69
N VAL A 40 2.57 -6.06 15.63
CA VAL A 40 1.66 -5.26 16.44
C VAL A 40 1.53 -3.87 15.83
N LEU A 41 0.29 -3.47 15.59
CA LEU A 41 -0.08 -2.19 15.02
C LEU A 41 -0.92 -1.41 16.04
N PRO A 42 -1.03 -0.08 15.95
CA PRO A 42 -1.85 0.73 16.85
C PRO A 42 -3.32 0.28 16.93
N THR A 43 -3.84 -0.30 15.85
CA THR A 43 -5.25 -0.71 15.71
C THR A 43 -5.47 -2.21 15.88
N GLY A 44 -4.41 -3.01 16.08
CA GLY A 44 -4.53 -4.47 16.22
C GLY A 44 -3.23 -5.19 15.98
N MET A 45 -3.30 -6.46 15.64
CA MET A 45 -2.12 -7.27 15.34
C MET A 45 -2.42 -8.32 14.29
N LEU A 46 -1.38 -8.70 13.56
CA LEU A 46 -1.41 -9.69 12.50
C LEU A 46 -0.24 -10.65 12.65
N HIS A 47 -0.47 -11.93 12.39
CA HIS A 47 0.61 -12.85 12.14
C HIS A 47 1.28 -12.53 10.79
N LEU A 48 2.55 -12.87 10.63
CA LEU A 48 3.29 -12.60 9.38
C LEU A 48 2.65 -13.25 8.14
N ASN A 49 2.04 -14.44 8.29
CA ASN A 49 1.29 -15.07 7.21
C ASN A 49 -0.01 -14.33 6.87
N GLU A 50 -0.72 -13.78 7.87
CA GLU A 50 -1.91 -12.95 7.65
C GLU A 50 -1.54 -11.65 6.94
N LEU A 51 -0.46 -10.99 7.37
CA LEU A 51 0.05 -9.78 6.72
C LEU A 51 0.48 -10.06 5.27
N THR A 52 1.16 -11.18 5.03
CA THR A 52 1.55 -11.60 3.68
C THR A 52 0.33 -11.86 2.80
N ALA A 53 -0.67 -12.58 3.32
CA ALA A 53 -1.90 -12.86 2.60
C ALA A 53 -2.67 -11.58 2.28
N LEU A 54 -2.71 -10.61 3.23
CA LEU A 54 -3.33 -9.30 3.02
C LEU A 54 -2.69 -8.58 1.83
N PHE A 55 -1.36 -8.49 1.77
CA PHE A 55 -0.68 -7.85 0.63
C PHE A 55 -0.91 -8.57 -0.69
N ASN A 56 -1.07 -9.89 -0.68
CA ASN A 56 -1.25 -10.69 -1.90
C ASN A 56 -2.68 -10.66 -2.45
N VAL A 57 -3.69 -10.40 -1.60
CA VAL A 57 -5.11 -10.35 -2.01
C VAL A 57 -5.53 -8.96 -2.49
N LEU A 58 -4.76 -7.92 -2.17
CA LEU A 58 -5.05 -6.58 -2.64
C LEU A 58 -5.00 -6.52 -4.17
N PRO A 59 -5.99 -5.91 -4.85
CA PRO A 59 -6.04 -5.79 -6.30
C PRO A 59 -5.08 -4.71 -6.84
N VAL A 60 -3.89 -4.64 -6.24
CA VAL A 60 -2.83 -3.67 -6.57
C VAL A 60 -1.46 -4.31 -6.40
N ASP A 61 -0.50 -3.90 -7.23
CA ASP A 61 0.92 -4.17 -7.00
C ASP A 61 1.46 -3.14 -6.01
N LEU A 62 2.16 -3.61 -4.98
CA LEU A 62 2.88 -2.76 -4.05
C LEU A 62 4.39 -2.94 -4.22
N SER A 63 5.14 -1.86 -4.16
CA SER A 63 6.61 -1.89 -4.05
C SER A 63 7.06 -0.83 -3.05
N PHE A 64 7.93 -1.21 -2.13
CA PHE A 64 8.49 -0.30 -1.15
C PHE A 64 9.99 -0.12 -1.38
N VAL A 65 10.39 1.15 -1.41
CA VAL A 65 11.77 1.62 -1.53
C VAL A 65 12.09 2.42 -0.28
N ASP A 66 13.18 2.11 0.41
CA ASP A 66 13.56 2.82 1.63
C ASP A 66 14.14 4.22 1.36
N LYS A 67 14.47 4.93 2.44
CA LYS A 67 15.02 6.29 2.39
C LYS A 67 16.40 6.39 1.70
N GLU A 68 17.09 5.28 1.54
CA GLU A 68 18.35 5.14 0.81
C GLU A 68 18.14 4.75 -0.66
N ASP A 69 16.89 4.77 -1.16
CA ASP A 69 16.49 4.37 -2.52
C ASP A 69 16.70 2.89 -2.84
N ILE A 70 16.75 2.05 -1.83
CA ILE A 70 16.91 0.60 -1.99
C ILE A 70 15.54 -0.10 -1.98
N VAL A 71 15.31 -0.96 -2.96
CA VAL A 71 14.10 -1.79 -3.03
C VAL A 71 14.12 -2.78 -1.87
N ARG A 72 13.14 -2.71 -0.99
CA ARG A 72 13.01 -3.56 0.21
C ARG A 72 11.90 -4.58 0.15
N PHE A 73 10.83 -4.26 -0.58
CA PHE A 73 9.65 -5.12 -0.62
C PHE A 73 8.89 -4.94 -1.92
N PHE A 74 8.25 -5.99 -2.37
CA PHE A 74 7.14 -5.95 -3.32
C PHE A 74 6.12 -7.04 -2.97
N SER A 75 4.82 -6.76 -3.20
CA SER A 75 3.74 -7.73 -2.97
C SER A 75 3.88 -8.93 -3.89
N GLY A 76 3.49 -10.10 -3.40
CA GLY A 76 3.39 -11.33 -4.21
C GLY A 76 2.08 -11.38 -5.00
N GLY A 77 1.63 -12.60 -5.32
CA GLY A 77 0.41 -12.83 -6.08
C GLY A 77 0.57 -12.60 -7.59
N GLU A 78 -0.56 -12.43 -8.26
CA GLU A 78 -0.59 -12.10 -9.69
C GLU A 78 -0.30 -10.60 -9.87
N ARG A 79 0.83 -10.27 -10.48
CA ARG A 79 1.29 -8.89 -10.63
C ARG A 79 1.08 -8.36 -12.04
N ILE A 80 0.76 -7.07 -12.14
CA ILE A 80 0.72 -6.30 -13.38
C ILE A 80 2.14 -6.23 -13.99
N PHE A 81 3.12 -5.91 -13.12
CA PHE A 81 4.54 -5.83 -13.47
C PHE A 81 5.32 -6.93 -12.75
N PRO A 82 5.62 -8.06 -13.44
CA PRO A 82 6.41 -9.14 -12.84
C PRO A 82 7.76 -8.63 -12.34
N ARG A 83 8.16 -9.04 -11.14
CA ARG A 83 9.45 -8.69 -10.54
C ARG A 83 10.16 -9.96 -10.05
N ALA A 84 11.44 -10.05 -10.34
CA ALA A 84 12.28 -11.10 -9.77
C ALA A 84 12.74 -10.72 -8.34
N LYS A 85 12.89 -11.71 -7.46
CA LYS A 85 13.39 -11.47 -6.10
C LYS A 85 14.79 -10.82 -6.06
N SER A 86 15.56 -10.96 -7.15
CA SER A 86 16.89 -10.35 -7.30
C SER A 86 16.89 -8.82 -7.33
N VAL A 87 15.73 -8.16 -7.42
CA VAL A 87 15.65 -6.68 -7.31
C VAL A 87 15.74 -6.20 -5.86
N ILE A 88 15.45 -7.07 -4.88
CA ILE A 88 15.56 -6.73 -3.47
C ILE A 88 17.02 -6.42 -3.12
N GLY A 89 17.24 -5.29 -2.46
CA GLY A 89 18.57 -4.78 -2.11
C GLY A 89 19.26 -3.97 -3.21
N ARG A 90 18.64 -3.82 -4.39
CA ARG A 90 19.18 -2.97 -5.46
C ARG A 90 18.66 -1.53 -5.34
N ARG A 91 19.43 -0.59 -5.89
CA ARG A 91 18.93 0.78 -6.04
C ARG A 91 17.75 0.78 -7.00
N VAL A 92 16.70 1.49 -6.65
CA VAL A 92 15.46 1.53 -7.47
C VAL A 92 15.72 2.06 -8.87
N ILE A 93 16.66 3.01 -9.02
CA ILE A 93 17.01 3.58 -10.31
C ILE A 93 17.56 2.52 -11.29
N ASP A 94 18.30 1.54 -10.79
CA ASP A 94 18.86 0.44 -11.59
C ASP A 94 17.80 -0.58 -12.05
N CYS A 95 16.56 -0.41 -11.57
CA CYS A 95 15.41 -1.23 -11.95
C CYS A 95 14.54 -0.57 -13.04
N HIS A 96 14.89 0.64 -13.48
CA HIS A 96 14.12 1.43 -14.45
C HIS A 96 14.84 1.59 -15.79
N PRO A 97 14.10 1.63 -16.90
CA PRO A 97 14.70 1.94 -18.20
C PRO A 97 15.21 3.39 -18.21
N PRO A 98 16.28 3.69 -18.96
CA PRO A 98 16.94 5.01 -18.96
C PRO A 98 15.98 6.19 -19.15
N LYS A 99 14.95 6.05 -19.98
CA LYS A 99 13.97 7.10 -20.28
C LYS A 99 13.09 7.50 -19.08
N SER A 100 12.94 6.64 -18.07
CA SER A 100 12.14 6.92 -16.87
C SER A 100 12.99 7.25 -15.64
N MET A 101 14.30 7.06 -15.70
CA MET A 101 15.21 7.28 -14.57
C MET A 101 15.08 8.71 -14.00
N ALA A 102 15.17 9.74 -14.85
CA ALA A 102 15.10 11.14 -14.41
C ALA A 102 13.76 11.48 -13.73
N VAL A 103 12.66 10.88 -14.17
CA VAL A 103 11.33 11.08 -13.55
C VAL A 103 11.29 10.45 -12.17
N VAL A 104 11.81 9.23 -12.04
CA VAL A 104 11.86 8.51 -10.76
C VAL A 104 12.77 9.23 -9.77
N GLU A 105 13.96 9.65 -10.18
CA GLU A 105 14.89 10.43 -9.35
C GLU A 105 14.23 11.71 -8.84
N LYS A 106 13.57 12.45 -9.75
CA LYS A 106 12.87 13.69 -9.36
C LYS A 106 11.76 13.46 -8.34
N ILE A 107 10.99 12.37 -8.47
CA ILE A 107 9.95 12.01 -7.50
C ILE A 107 10.56 11.74 -6.13
N LEU A 108 11.63 10.95 -6.07
CA LEU A 108 12.31 10.60 -4.82
C LEU A 108 12.95 11.82 -4.15
N GLU A 109 13.58 12.73 -4.92
CA GLU A 109 14.11 13.99 -4.41
C GLU A 109 13.02 14.88 -3.81
N ASP A 110 11.89 15.04 -4.51
CA ASP A 110 10.77 15.85 -4.05
C ASP A 110 10.18 15.28 -2.75
N PHE A 111 10.10 13.95 -2.62
CA PHE A 111 9.63 13.28 -1.42
C PHE A 111 10.61 13.47 -0.25
N LYS A 112 11.91 13.30 -0.48
CA LYS A 112 12.96 13.50 0.54
C LYS A 112 13.01 14.95 1.03
N SER A 113 12.85 15.90 0.13
CA SER A 113 12.86 17.34 0.47
C SER A 113 11.54 17.83 1.10
N GLY A 114 10.47 17.00 1.06
CA GLY A 114 9.15 17.42 1.52
C GLY A 114 8.42 18.39 0.59
N THR A 115 8.90 18.55 -0.65
CA THR A 115 8.25 19.42 -1.64
C THR A 115 6.88 18.90 -2.04
N ARG A 116 6.70 17.57 -2.02
CA ARG A 116 5.42 16.89 -2.20
C ARG A 116 5.46 15.52 -1.54
N ASP A 117 4.28 14.94 -1.28
CA ASP A 117 4.13 13.63 -0.67
C ASP A 117 3.44 12.61 -1.58
N GLN A 118 3.02 13.03 -2.77
CA GLN A 118 2.36 12.15 -3.74
C GLN A 118 2.73 12.52 -5.17
N ALA A 119 2.83 11.50 -6.02
CA ALA A 119 2.90 11.63 -7.47
C ALA A 119 2.11 10.51 -8.11
N ASP A 120 1.48 10.79 -9.24
CA ASP A 120 0.69 9.78 -9.96
C ASP A 120 0.72 10.02 -11.47
N PHE A 121 0.54 8.95 -12.21
CA PHE A 121 0.32 8.96 -13.65
C PHE A 121 -0.33 7.64 -14.09
N TRP A 122 -0.76 7.60 -15.34
CA TRP A 122 -1.30 6.38 -15.92
C TRP A 122 -0.59 6.03 -17.22
N ILE A 123 -0.61 4.76 -17.55
CA ILE A 123 -0.08 4.22 -18.80
C ILE A 123 -1.11 3.31 -19.45
N ASP A 124 -1.17 3.37 -20.78
CA ASP A 124 -1.96 2.45 -21.59
C ASP A 124 -1.05 1.30 -22.06
N LEU A 125 -1.31 0.11 -21.57
CA LEU A 125 -0.67 -1.12 -22.04
C LEU A 125 -1.45 -1.68 -23.23
N HIS A 126 -1.33 -1.04 -24.39
CA HIS A 126 -2.11 -1.36 -25.59
C HIS A 126 -2.08 -2.83 -25.97
N ARG A 127 -0.92 -3.50 -25.82
CA ARG A 127 -0.76 -4.94 -26.12
C ARG A 127 -1.69 -5.84 -25.29
N PHE A 128 -2.05 -5.41 -24.09
CA PHE A 128 -2.88 -6.16 -23.13
C PHE A 128 -4.27 -5.55 -22.98
N ASN A 129 -4.57 -4.47 -23.69
CA ASN A 129 -5.79 -3.68 -23.56
C ASN A 129 -6.07 -3.30 -22.09
N LYS A 130 -5.03 -2.83 -21.39
CA LYS A 130 -5.09 -2.46 -19.98
C LYS A 130 -4.68 -1.01 -19.78
N LYS A 131 -5.38 -0.33 -18.88
CA LYS A 131 -4.99 0.97 -18.35
C LYS A 131 -4.53 0.80 -16.91
N ILE A 132 -3.29 1.21 -16.65
CA ILE A 132 -2.67 1.06 -15.34
C ILE A 132 -2.49 2.45 -14.73
N TYR A 133 -3.03 2.63 -13.54
CA TYR A 133 -2.83 3.81 -12.71
C TYR A 133 -1.71 3.54 -11.70
N ILE A 134 -0.67 4.36 -11.74
CA ILE A 134 0.53 4.23 -10.92
C ILE A 134 0.59 5.43 -9.97
N ARG A 135 0.71 5.17 -8.69
CA ARG A 135 0.78 6.18 -7.64
C ARG A 135 2.02 5.95 -6.78
N TYR A 136 2.67 7.05 -6.42
CA TYR A 136 3.80 7.08 -5.50
C TYR A 136 3.42 7.89 -4.28
N PHE A 137 3.76 7.39 -3.10
CA PHE A 137 3.50 8.04 -1.82
C PHE A 137 4.79 8.13 -1.03
N ALA A 138 5.11 9.33 -0.52
CA ALA A 138 6.13 9.47 0.50
C ALA A 138 5.60 8.85 1.80
N MET A 139 6.32 7.85 2.30
CA MET A 139 6.03 7.28 3.62
C MET A 139 6.80 8.06 4.66
N ARG A 140 6.08 8.54 5.69
CA ARG A 140 6.68 9.27 6.81
C ARG A 140 6.27 8.62 8.11
N ASP A 141 7.15 8.71 9.08
CA ASP A 141 6.84 8.35 10.45
C ASP A 141 5.78 9.30 11.01
N GLU A 142 4.71 8.76 11.60
CA GLU A 142 3.56 9.55 12.06
C GLU A 142 3.89 10.46 13.25
N GLU A 143 4.87 10.09 14.07
CA GLU A 143 5.25 10.86 15.26
C GLU A 143 6.31 11.91 14.94
N THR A 144 7.30 11.56 14.14
CA THR A 144 8.47 12.43 13.89
C THR A 144 8.40 13.18 12.56
N GLY A 145 7.58 12.72 11.61
CA GLY A 145 7.53 13.23 10.24
C GLY A 145 8.74 12.81 9.38
N GLU A 146 9.64 11.97 9.91
CA GLU A 146 10.82 11.51 9.18
C GLU A 146 10.42 10.74 7.93
N TYR A 147 11.09 11.01 6.81
CA TYR A 147 10.91 10.26 5.57
C TYR A 147 11.45 8.83 5.73
N LEU A 148 10.59 7.85 5.57
CA LEU A 148 10.90 6.42 5.68
C LEU A 148 11.19 5.77 4.33
N GLY A 149 10.64 6.33 3.24
CA GLY A 149 10.78 5.77 1.92
C GLY A 149 9.59 6.08 1.02
N CYS A 150 9.54 5.41 -0.11
CA CYS A 150 8.51 5.56 -1.13
C CYS A 150 7.72 4.26 -1.31
N LEU A 151 6.39 4.36 -1.29
CA LEU A 151 5.48 3.29 -1.67
C LEU A 151 4.97 3.54 -3.09
N GLU A 152 5.22 2.60 -4.01
CA GLU A 152 4.59 2.53 -5.33
C GLU A 152 3.36 1.63 -5.25
N VAL A 153 2.25 2.12 -5.79
CA VAL A 153 0.98 1.38 -5.91
C VAL A 153 0.55 1.41 -7.36
N SER A 154 0.53 0.24 -8.03
CA SER A 154 0.07 0.11 -9.41
C SER A 154 -1.25 -0.66 -9.44
N GLN A 155 -2.24 -0.15 -10.15
CA GLN A 155 -3.59 -0.71 -10.23
C GLN A 155 -4.08 -0.79 -11.68
N ASP A 156 -4.61 -1.95 -12.06
CA ASP A 156 -5.36 -2.08 -13.30
C ASP A 156 -6.74 -1.44 -13.12
N ILE A 157 -6.98 -0.34 -13.78
CA ILE A 157 -8.25 0.41 -13.70
C ILE A 157 -9.16 0.19 -14.91
N THR A 158 -8.83 -0.75 -15.79
CA THR A 158 -9.56 -0.98 -17.04
C THR A 158 -11.04 -1.24 -16.80
N SER A 159 -11.38 -2.12 -15.87
CA SER A 159 -12.77 -2.41 -15.51
C SER A 159 -13.41 -1.28 -14.71
N ILE A 160 -12.64 -0.59 -13.87
CA ILE A 160 -13.13 0.49 -13.00
C ILE A 160 -13.64 1.67 -13.81
N GLN A 161 -12.99 1.98 -14.94
CA GLN A 161 -13.40 3.09 -15.82
C GLN A 161 -14.80 2.92 -16.43
N ASN A 162 -15.31 1.69 -16.49
CA ASN A 162 -16.60 1.36 -17.07
C ASN A 162 -17.72 1.25 -16.00
N LEU A 163 -17.42 1.49 -14.73
CA LEU A 163 -18.42 1.49 -13.67
C LEU A 163 -19.33 2.71 -13.85
N VAL A 164 -20.62 2.45 -13.82
CA VAL A 164 -21.68 3.46 -13.85
C VAL A 164 -22.26 3.52 -12.44
N GLY A 165 -22.44 4.71 -11.91
CA GLY A 165 -23.09 4.90 -10.62
C GLY A 165 -24.54 4.44 -10.63
N GLU A 166 -25.06 4.00 -9.47
CA GLU A 166 -26.48 3.74 -9.25
C GLU A 166 -27.27 5.06 -9.19
#